data_0b023b37a3eac92c825a67e024302113
#
_entry.id   0b023b37a3eac92c825a67e024302113
#
_cell.length_a   1.000
_cell.length_b   1.000
_cell.length_c   1.000
_cell.angle_alpha   90.00
_cell.angle_beta   90.00
_cell.angle_gamma   90.00
#
_symmetry.space_group_name_H-M   'P 1'
#
loop_
_entity.id
_entity.type
_entity.pdbx_description
1 polymer ?
#
loop_
_entity_poly.entity_id
_entity_poly.type
_entity_poly.pdbx_seq_one_letter_code
_entity_poly.pdbx_strand_id
1 'polypeptide(L)'
;YISTHQYPFYPGGGSEKDKGKYNNSLNIPLPAGTNSEEYFNAYDRVLDRLIEYKPDYLIFSAGFDAHKNDPLAQFELSSKDFYEITRRTLKATNKFTNGKVVSLLEGGYDLKALAESANYHVNALIESENT
;
A
#
# COMPACT_ATOMS: atom_id res chain seq x y z
N TYR A 1 -10.34 6.20 -3.44
CA TYR A 1 -8.96 5.93 -3.86
C TYR A 1 -7.98 6.43 -2.82
N ILE A 2 -7.01 5.59 -2.46
CA ILE A 2 -5.92 5.96 -1.54
C ILE A 2 -4.61 5.52 -2.19
N SER A 3 -3.59 6.37 -2.15
CA SER A 3 -2.26 6.08 -2.69
C SER A 3 -1.16 6.60 -1.77
N THR A 4 -0.21 5.72 -1.48
CA THR A 4 1.11 6.07 -0.96
C THR A 4 2.11 5.91 -2.09
N HIS A 5 2.89 6.92 -2.38
CA HIS A 5 3.81 6.90 -3.52
C HIS A 5 4.95 7.89 -3.35
N GLN A 6 6.05 7.63 -4.04
CA GLN A 6 7.15 8.57 -4.13
C GLN A 6 6.71 9.81 -4.92
N TYR A 7 7.06 10.99 -4.42
CA TYR A 7 6.72 12.25 -5.08
C TYR A 7 7.83 13.30 -4.87
N PRO A 8 8.19 14.06 -5.90
CA PRO A 8 7.75 13.93 -7.30
C PRO A 8 8.37 12.71 -7.98
N PHE A 9 7.58 11.96 -8.72
CA PHE A 9 8.02 10.79 -9.50
C PHE A 9 7.03 10.49 -10.63
N TYR A 10 7.31 9.46 -11.44
CA TYR A 10 6.39 9.04 -12.50
C TYR A 10 5.02 8.62 -11.89
N PRO A 11 3.89 8.98 -12.49
CA PRO A 11 3.67 9.74 -13.73
C PRO A 11 3.55 11.27 -13.53
N GLY A 12 3.97 11.84 -12.42
CA GLY A 12 4.00 13.29 -12.14
C GLY A 12 2.75 13.83 -11.42
N GLY A 13 1.71 13.02 -11.25
CA GLY A 13 0.51 13.36 -10.46
C GLY A 13 0.59 12.90 -9.01
N GLY A 14 -0.52 12.98 -8.28
CA GLY A 14 -0.63 12.46 -6.91
C GLY A 14 -0.20 13.45 -5.83
N SER A 15 -0.31 14.75 -6.09
CA SER A 15 -0.14 15.78 -5.06
C SER A 15 -1.16 15.59 -3.93
N GLU A 16 -0.78 15.91 -2.69
CA GLU A 16 -1.68 15.86 -1.54
C GLU A 16 -2.93 16.75 -1.69
N LYS A 17 -2.84 17.77 -2.53
CA LYS A 17 -3.96 18.68 -2.85
C LYS A 17 -4.98 18.05 -3.82
N ASP A 18 -4.58 16.99 -4.52
CA ASP A 18 -5.43 16.32 -5.50
C ASP A 18 -6.40 15.37 -4.81
N LYS A 19 -7.61 15.85 -4.59
CA LYS A 19 -8.68 15.14 -3.83
C LYS A 19 -9.68 14.41 -4.71
N GLY A 20 -9.52 14.49 -6.05
CA GLY A 20 -10.52 14.00 -6.98
C GLY A 20 -11.80 14.84 -7.01
N LYS A 21 -12.61 14.59 -8.03
CA LYS A 21 -13.85 15.37 -8.29
C LYS A 21 -14.83 15.35 -7.10
N TYR A 22 -14.86 14.25 -6.35
CA TYR A 22 -15.82 14.03 -5.26
C TYR A 22 -15.16 14.06 -3.88
N ASN A 23 -13.97 14.61 -3.76
CA ASN A 23 -13.17 14.62 -2.53
C ASN A 23 -12.98 13.20 -1.94
N ASN A 24 -12.84 12.22 -2.80
CA ASN A 24 -12.75 10.79 -2.47
C ASN A 24 -11.37 10.18 -2.75
N SER A 25 -10.36 11.01 -3.00
CA SER A 25 -8.98 10.60 -3.17
C SER A 25 -8.12 11.09 -2.01
N LEU A 26 -7.32 10.21 -1.46
CA LEU A 26 -6.28 10.52 -0.49
C LEU A 26 -4.92 10.16 -1.10
N ASN A 27 -4.13 11.17 -1.41
CA ASN A 27 -2.75 11.01 -1.83
C ASN A 27 -1.81 11.31 -0.65
N ILE A 28 -0.87 10.41 -0.43
CA ILE A 28 0.19 10.53 0.58
C ILE A 28 1.53 10.49 -0.16
N PRO A 29 1.97 11.63 -0.67
CA PRO A 29 3.26 11.75 -1.33
C PRO A 29 4.39 11.65 -0.31
N LEU A 30 5.38 10.82 -0.61
CA LEU A 30 6.54 10.60 0.26
C LEU A 30 7.83 10.86 -0.51
N PRO A 31 8.87 11.38 0.13
CA PRO A 31 10.14 11.66 -0.54
C PRO A 31 10.90 10.38 -0.90
N ALA A 32 11.81 10.50 -1.86
CA ALA A 32 12.81 9.46 -2.12
C ALA A 32 13.61 9.17 -0.84
N GLY A 33 13.99 7.91 -0.62
CA GLY A 33 14.72 7.47 0.56
C GLY A 33 13.82 7.20 1.78
N THR A 34 12.50 7.31 1.66
CA THR A 34 11.57 6.96 2.75
C THR A 34 11.80 5.53 3.20
N ASN A 35 12.16 5.36 4.46
CA ASN A 35 12.37 4.07 5.11
C ASN A 35 11.07 3.49 5.71
N SER A 36 11.15 2.28 6.26
CA SER A 36 9.98 1.58 6.83
C SER A 36 9.30 2.37 7.94
N GLU A 37 10.04 2.97 8.87
CA GLU A 37 9.48 3.74 9.98
C GLU A 37 8.70 4.97 9.47
N GLU A 38 9.32 5.76 8.62
CA GLU A 38 8.69 6.94 7.99
C GLU A 38 7.46 6.55 7.18
N TYR A 39 7.56 5.45 6.43
CA TYR A 39 6.45 4.94 5.64
C TYR A 39 5.26 4.55 6.52
N PHE A 40 5.47 3.79 7.59
CA PHE A 40 4.40 3.36 8.48
C PHE A 40 3.78 4.52 9.26
N ASN A 41 4.55 5.51 9.65
CA ASN A 41 4.02 6.73 10.27
C ASN A 41 3.05 7.46 9.30
N ALA A 42 3.40 7.52 8.02
CA ALA A 42 2.50 8.09 7.00
C ALA A 42 1.31 7.16 6.71
N TYR A 43 1.51 5.83 6.76
CA TYR A 43 0.50 4.83 6.47
C TYR A 43 -0.65 4.81 7.49
N ASP A 44 -0.44 5.29 8.70
CA ASP A 44 -1.51 5.43 9.70
C ASP A 44 -2.66 6.30 9.17
N ARG A 45 -2.38 7.29 8.33
CA ARG A 45 -3.41 8.09 7.63
C ARG A 45 -4.26 7.27 6.65
N VAL A 46 -3.67 6.23 6.05
CA VAL A 46 -4.40 5.27 5.20
C VAL A 46 -5.40 4.50 6.06
N LEU A 47 -4.94 3.97 7.19
CA LEU A 47 -5.75 3.17 8.11
C LEU A 47 -6.91 3.99 8.68
N ASP A 48 -6.65 5.21 9.12
CA ASP A 48 -7.67 6.13 9.62
C ASP A 48 -8.74 6.40 8.55
N ARG A 49 -8.31 6.66 7.30
CA ARG A 49 -9.25 6.89 6.19
C ARG A 49 -10.09 5.67 5.87
N LEU A 50 -9.53 4.48 5.91
CA LEU A 50 -10.26 3.24 5.68
C LEU A 50 -11.30 2.97 6.77
N ILE A 51 -10.95 3.24 8.03
CA ILE A 51 -11.87 3.10 9.17
C ILE A 51 -13.01 4.11 9.09
N GLU A 52 -12.73 5.33 8.67
CA GLU A 52 -13.74 6.38 8.47
C GLU A 52 -14.68 6.04 7.31
N TYR A 53 -14.11 5.62 6.18
CA TYR A 53 -14.86 5.34 4.94
C TYR A 53 -15.70 4.07 5.01
N LYS A 54 -15.24 3.03 5.73
CA LYS A 54 -15.93 1.74 5.91
C LYS A 54 -16.26 1.05 4.59
N PRO A 55 -15.26 0.66 3.79
CA PRO A 55 -15.49 0.11 2.46
C PRO A 55 -16.20 -1.24 2.51
N ASP A 56 -17.14 -1.50 1.59
CA ASP A 56 -17.75 -2.81 1.38
C ASP A 56 -16.83 -3.79 0.64
N TYR A 57 -15.89 -3.24 -0.13
CA TYR A 57 -14.87 -3.95 -0.91
C TYR A 57 -13.52 -3.29 -0.78
N LEU A 58 -12.48 -4.08 -0.74
CA LEU A 58 -11.10 -3.59 -0.77
C LEU A 58 -10.40 -4.12 -2.03
N ILE A 59 -9.78 -3.22 -2.78
CA ILE A 59 -8.94 -3.56 -3.92
C ILE A 59 -7.54 -3.04 -3.65
N PHE A 60 -6.56 -3.93 -3.61
CA PHE A 60 -5.15 -3.57 -3.61
C PHE A 60 -4.65 -3.44 -5.05
N SER A 61 -4.15 -2.27 -5.41
CA SER A 61 -3.17 -2.11 -6.46
C SER A 61 -1.80 -2.39 -5.85
N ALA A 62 -1.40 -3.66 -5.89
CA ALA A 62 -0.23 -4.16 -5.16
C ALA A 62 1.04 -3.97 -5.99
N GLY A 63 1.65 -2.80 -5.85
CA GLY A 63 3.00 -2.50 -6.36
C GLY A 63 4.06 -2.87 -5.31
N PHE A 64 5.15 -3.47 -5.78
CA PHE A 64 6.29 -3.87 -4.93
C PHE A 64 7.58 -3.10 -5.27
N ASP A 65 7.46 -2.04 -6.04
CA ASP A 65 8.54 -1.14 -6.43
C ASP A 65 8.99 -0.19 -5.31
N ALA A 66 8.28 -0.15 -4.18
CA ALA A 66 8.76 0.50 -2.96
C ALA A 66 9.86 -0.29 -2.22
N HIS A 67 10.23 -1.48 -2.70
CA HIS A 67 11.31 -2.27 -2.12
C HIS A 67 12.68 -1.61 -2.34
N LYS A 68 13.54 -1.65 -1.32
CA LYS A 68 14.89 -1.04 -1.34
C LYS A 68 15.82 -1.48 -2.47
N ASN A 69 15.55 -2.65 -3.07
CA ASN A 69 16.31 -3.18 -4.19
C ASN A 69 15.69 -2.86 -5.56
N ASP A 70 14.57 -2.11 -5.58
CA ASP A 70 13.95 -1.75 -6.84
C ASP A 70 14.89 -0.86 -7.68
N PRO A 71 15.05 -1.14 -8.99
CA PRO A 71 15.97 -0.36 -9.84
C PRO A 71 15.38 0.99 -10.28
N LEU A 72 14.08 1.20 -10.11
CA LEU A 72 13.39 2.40 -10.62
C LEU A 72 12.99 3.36 -9.50
N ALA A 73 12.30 2.86 -8.47
CA ALA A 73 11.89 3.67 -7.33
C ALA A 73 12.96 3.72 -6.23
N GLN A 74 12.81 4.63 -5.29
CA GLN A 74 13.84 4.98 -4.31
C GLN A 74 13.34 4.89 -2.86
N PHE A 75 12.30 4.11 -2.60
CA PHE A 75 11.93 3.77 -1.22
C PHE A 75 12.83 2.68 -0.66
N GLU A 76 12.85 2.57 0.66
CA GLU A 76 13.73 1.65 1.37
C GLU A 76 12.96 0.58 2.17
N LEU A 77 11.82 0.11 1.63
CA LEU A 77 11.06 -0.95 2.26
C LEU A 77 11.72 -2.31 2.07
N SER A 78 11.56 -3.18 3.05
CA SER A 78 11.91 -4.60 2.96
C SER A 78 10.74 -5.45 2.45
N SER A 79 11.02 -6.67 2.00
CA SER A 79 9.96 -7.61 1.59
C SER A 79 8.92 -7.86 2.68
N LYS A 80 9.35 -7.89 3.96
CA LYS A 80 8.48 -8.08 5.12
C LYS A 80 7.52 -6.90 5.35
N ASP A 81 7.87 -5.70 4.93
CA ASP A 81 7.00 -4.55 5.11
C ASP A 81 5.69 -4.69 4.31
N PHE A 82 5.72 -5.40 3.17
CA PHE A 82 4.51 -5.68 2.39
C PHE A 82 3.55 -6.65 3.10
N TYR A 83 4.06 -7.56 3.92
CA TYR A 83 3.23 -8.34 4.84
C TYR A 83 2.54 -7.42 5.85
N GLU A 84 3.29 -6.53 6.48
CA GLU A 84 2.78 -5.64 7.52
C GLU A 84 1.78 -4.61 6.97
N ILE A 85 2.02 -4.04 5.79
CA ILE A 85 1.07 -3.18 5.07
C ILE A 85 -0.26 -3.92 4.88
N THR A 86 -0.19 -5.12 4.34
CA THR A 86 -1.37 -5.94 4.06
C THR A 86 -2.12 -6.30 5.32
N ARG A 87 -1.41 -6.82 6.33
CA ARG A 87 -2.00 -7.21 7.62
C ARG A 87 -2.70 -6.06 8.33
N ARG A 88 -2.08 -4.88 8.40
CA ARG A 88 -2.68 -3.70 9.04
C ARG A 88 -3.93 -3.25 8.30
N THR A 89 -3.89 -3.23 6.97
CA THR A 89 -5.04 -2.86 6.15
C THR A 89 -6.21 -3.80 6.36
N LEU A 90 -5.97 -5.12 6.29
CA LEU A 90 -7.00 -6.12 6.51
C LEU A 90 -7.58 -6.04 7.92
N LYS A 91 -6.75 -5.90 8.95
CA LYS A 91 -7.19 -5.70 10.33
C LYS A 91 -8.10 -4.48 10.49
N ALA A 92 -7.79 -3.40 9.80
CA ALA A 92 -8.59 -2.17 9.85
C ALA A 92 -9.93 -2.29 9.13
N THR A 93 -10.00 -3.12 8.07
CA THR A 93 -11.15 -3.16 7.17
C THR A 93 -12.02 -4.43 7.28
N ASN A 94 -11.52 -5.53 7.84
CA ASN A 94 -12.19 -6.83 7.82
C ASN A 94 -13.64 -6.79 8.33
N LYS A 95 -13.90 -6.03 9.39
CA LYS A 95 -15.26 -5.85 9.95
C LYS A 95 -16.24 -5.17 8.99
N PHE A 96 -15.76 -4.51 7.95
CA PHE A 96 -16.57 -3.85 6.93
C PHE A 96 -16.64 -4.66 5.65
N THR A 97 -15.48 -5.12 5.16
CA THR A 97 -15.36 -5.85 3.89
C THR A 97 -15.83 -7.29 3.99
N ASN A 98 -15.80 -7.87 5.20
CA ASN A 98 -16.16 -9.26 5.44
C ASN A 98 -15.42 -10.22 4.48
N GLY A 99 -14.09 -10.02 4.34
CA GLY A 99 -13.22 -10.82 3.46
C GLY A 99 -13.31 -10.50 1.96
N LYS A 100 -14.12 -9.51 1.56
CA LYS A 100 -14.22 -9.13 0.14
C LYS A 100 -13.03 -8.26 -0.27
N VAL A 101 -11.94 -8.93 -0.58
CA VAL A 101 -10.66 -8.33 -0.93
C VAL A 101 -10.15 -8.89 -2.24
N VAL A 102 -9.69 -8.03 -3.13
CA VAL A 102 -9.03 -8.39 -4.38
C VAL A 102 -7.67 -7.71 -4.41
N SER A 103 -6.65 -8.43 -4.83
CA SER A 103 -5.31 -7.86 -5.04
C SER A 103 -4.87 -8.06 -6.48
N LEU A 104 -4.40 -6.98 -7.09
CA LEU A 104 -3.93 -6.93 -8.48
C LEU A 104 -2.47 -6.48 -8.48
N LEU A 105 -1.62 -7.22 -9.18
CA LEU A 105 -0.21 -6.86 -9.34
C LEU A 105 -0.06 -5.60 -10.18
N GLU A 106 0.74 -4.67 -9.68
CA GLU A 106 1.16 -3.47 -10.40
C GLU A 106 2.69 -3.49 -10.61
N GLY A 107 3.44 -2.58 -9.97
CA GLY A 107 4.89 -2.46 -10.10
C GLY A 107 5.71 -3.46 -9.30
N GLY A 108 7.02 -3.41 -9.48
CA GLY A 108 8.03 -4.26 -8.86
C GLY A 108 8.98 -4.82 -9.92
N TYR A 109 10.21 -4.30 -9.97
CA TYR A 109 11.10 -4.46 -11.13
C TYR A 109 12.41 -5.17 -10.78
N ASP A 110 12.67 -5.45 -9.51
CA ASP A 110 13.65 -6.45 -9.09
C ASP A 110 12.93 -7.78 -8.90
N LEU A 111 13.24 -8.78 -9.71
CA LEU A 111 12.49 -10.05 -9.74
C LEU A 111 12.58 -10.83 -8.43
N LYS A 112 13.72 -10.76 -7.73
CA LYS A 112 13.88 -11.43 -6.44
C LYS A 112 13.05 -10.72 -5.36
N ALA A 113 13.17 -9.41 -5.27
CA ALA A 113 12.39 -8.59 -4.34
C ALA A 113 10.89 -8.72 -4.60
N LEU A 114 10.46 -8.76 -5.88
CA LEU A 114 9.08 -8.98 -6.27
C LEU A 114 8.57 -10.33 -5.76
N ALA A 115 9.30 -11.42 -6.00
CA ALA A 115 8.90 -12.75 -5.57
C ALA A 115 8.77 -12.85 -4.04
N GLU A 116 9.74 -12.33 -3.30
CA GLU A 116 9.73 -12.32 -1.84
C GLU A 116 8.59 -11.45 -1.29
N SER A 117 8.41 -10.24 -1.82
CA SER A 117 7.40 -9.29 -1.37
C SER A 117 5.98 -9.78 -1.67
N ALA A 118 5.75 -10.34 -2.86
CA ALA A 118 4.47 -10.94 -3.22
C ALA A 118 4.13 -12.14 -2.32
N ASN A 119 5.12 -12.97 -1.98
CA ASN A 119 4.92 -14.08 -1.04
C ASN A 119 4.50 -13.58 0.35
N TYR A 120 5.15 -12.54 0.87
CA TYR A 120 4.78 -11.92 2.13
C TYR A 120 3.36 -11.31 2.10
N HIS A 121 3.01 -10.63 1.01
CA HIS A 121 1.67 -10.08 0.80
C HIS A 121 0.59 -11.18 0.78
N VAL A 122 0.81 -12.25 0.00
CA VAL A 122 -0.12 -13.38 -0.09
C VAL A 122 -0.28 -14.11 1.25
N ASN A 123 0.81 -14.30 1.99
CA ASN A 123 0.73 -14.91 3.32
C ASN A 123 -0.15 -14.08 4.28
N ALA A 124 -0.03 -12.75 4.25
CA ALA A 124 -0.90 -11.89 5.05
C ALA A 124 -2.38 -12.00 4.64
N LEU A 125 -2.67 -12.15 3.35
CA LEU A 125 -4.04 -12.39 2.86
C LEU A 125 -4.60 -13.72 3.39
N ILE A 126 -3.82 -14.81 3.30
CA ILE A 126 -4.22 -16.15 3.78
C ILE A 126 -4.45 -16.16 5.29
N GLU A 127 -3.54 -15.56 6.05
CA GLU A 127 -3.63 -15.54 7.52
C GLU A 127 -4.85 -14.73 8.02
N SER A 128 -5.29 -13.74 7.26
CA SER A 128 -6.46 -12.93 7.63
C SER A 128 -7.79 -13.69 7.57
N GLU A 129 -7.87 -14.77 6.80
CA GLU A 129 -9.06 -15.62 6.73
C GLU A 129 -9.25 -16.48 7.99
N ASN A 130 -8.18 -16.64 8.79
CA ASN A 130 -8.17 -17.49 9.98
C ASN A 130 -8.39 -16.70 11.29
N THR A 131 -8.67 -15.40 11.20
CA THR A 131 -8.93 -14.50 12.33
C THR A 131 -10.30 -13.88 12.25
#